data_54fc95f96969ef3feb8b678efacc3839
#
_entry.id   54fc95f96969ef3feb8b678efacc3839
#
_cell.length_a   1.000
_cell.length_b   1.000
_cell.length_c   1.000
_cell.angle_alpha   90.00
_cell.angle_beta   90.00
_cell.angle_gamma   90.00
#
_symmetry.space_group_name_H-M   'P 1'
#
loop_
_entity.id
_entity.type
_entity.pdbx_description
1 polymer ?
#
loop_
_entity_poly.entity_id
_entity_poly.type
_entity_poly.pdbx_seq_one_letter_code
_entity_poly.pdbx_strand_id
1 'polypeptide(L)'
;GVFDEFRIFSPGNKSMVLDVNGARIGVAICEDIWQDGGPVAELAKENIDLLLTMNGSPYEEGKTDTRLDLAVRRAAEVNAPMIYLNQVGGQDDLVFDGGSFVVDTNGTLLERSPMFMEDLSFFDLDTSVEHQKVGMIAAKPDPDEEVYTACVLGLKDYMAKNHFKGVCLGLSGGIDSALVAAMAADAGFVPCAEAGIRMTLRYPCPLDWW
;
A
#
# COMPACT_ATOMS: atom_id res chain seq x y z
N GLY A 1 18.33 -0.81 -2.79
CA GLY A 1 16.95 -0.94 -2.33
C GLY A 1 16.62 0.16 -1.35
N VAL A 2 15.35 0.46 -1.15
CA VAL A 2 14.88 1.46 -0.17
C VAL A 2 15.21 0.99 1.25
N PHE A 3 15.20 -0.33 1.45
CA PHE A 3 15.49 -0.95 2.73
C PHE A 3 16.76 -1.81 2.64
N ASP A 4 17.66 -1.66 3.62
CA ASP A 4 18.84 -2.49 3.83
C ASP A 4 18.68 -3.24 5.16
N GLU A 5 17.83 -4.26 5.13
CA GLU A 5 17.39 -4.99 6.32
C GLU A 5 18.52 -5.77 6.98
N PHE A 6 19.51 -6.22 6.22
CA PHE A 6 20.67 -6.92 6.75
C PHE A 6 21.51 -6.13 7.75
N ARG A 7 21.38 -4.80 7.76
CA ARG A 7 22.04 -3.96 8.77
C ARG A 7 21.38 -4.01 10.14
N ILE A 8 20.09 -4.36 10.19
CA ILE A 8 19.25 -4.21 11.37
C ILE A 8 18.75 -5.56 11.85
N PHE A 9 18.40 -6.46 10.94
CA PHE A 9 17.80 -7.75 11.23
C PHE A 9 18.70 -8.92 10.86
N SER A 10 18.70 -9.94 11.70
CA SER A 10 19.28 -11.24 11.35
C SER A 10 18.26 -12.04 10.53
N PRO A 11 18.65 -12.63 9.38
CA PRO A 11 17.76 -13.46 8.60
C PRO A 11 17.28 -14.68 9.38
N GLY A 12 16.01 -15.00 9.26
CA GLY A 12 15.45 -16.26 9.74
C GLY A 12 15.95 -17.43 8.88
N ASN A 13 15.80 -18.63 9.40
CA ASN A 13 16.21 -19.86 8.71
C ASN A 13 15.08 -20.89 8.63
N LYS A 14 13.84 -20.49 8.90
CA LYS A 14 12.65 -21.35 8.85
C LYS A 14 11.50 -20.60 8.19
N SER A 15 10.78 -21.31 7.31
CA SER A 15 9.49 -20.85 6.81
C SER A 15 8.44 -20.91 7.94
N MET A 16 7.44 -20.02 7.84
CA MET A 16 6.30 -20.01 8.77
C MET A 16 5.06 -20.54 8.05
N VAL A 17 4.49 -21.60 8.61
CA VAL A 17 3.20 -22.15 8.18
C VAL A 17 2.26 -22.16 9.37
N LEU A 18 1.06 -21.65 9.20
CA LEU A 18 -0.01 -21.60 10.20
C LEU A 18 -1.15 -22.52 9.77
N ASP A 19 -1.67 -23.32 10.70
CA ASP A 19 -2.89 -24.08 10.50
C ASP A 19 -4.08 -23.28 11.04
N VAL A 20 -4.97 -22.88 10.16
CA VAL A 20 -6.16 -22.10 10.50
C VAL A 20 -7.40 -22.80 9.95
N ASN A 21 -8.23 -23.34 10.82
CA ASN A 21 -9.44 -24.08 10.45
C ASN A 21 -9.21 -25.20 9.40
N GLY A 22 -8.06 -25.83 9.45
CA GLY A 22 -7.68 -26.90 8.54
C GLY A 22 -7.02 -26.44 7.24
N ALA A 23 -6.89 -25.13 6.99
CA ALA A 23 -6.11 -24.57 5.91
C ALA A 23 -4.67 -24.28 6.35
N ARG A 24 -3.70 -24.61 5.53
CA ARG A 24 -2.28 -24.35 5.75
C ARG A 24 -1.87 -23.02 5.08
N ILE A 25 -1.56 -22.03 5.88
CA ILE A 25 -1.23 -20.67 5.41
C ILE A 25 0.27 -20.45 5.55
N GLY A 26 0.97 -20.34 4.44
CA GLY A 26 2.35 -19.90 4.39
C GLY A 26 2.45 -18.38 4.55
N VAL A 27 3.39 -17.89 5.36
CA VAL A 27 3.57 -16.46 5.63
C VAL A 27 4.95 -16.02 5.15
N ALA A 28 4.97 -14.93 4.38
CA ALA A 28 6.17 -14.24 3.95
C ALA A 28 6.04 -12.72 4.24
N ILE A 29 7.17 -12.02 4.31
CA ILE A 29 7.19 -10.60 4.63
C ILE A 29 7.97 -9.84 3.56
N CYS A 30 7.28 -8.94 2.88
CA CYS A 30 7.80 -7.93 1.97
C CYS A 30 8.93 -8.44 1.05
N GLU A 31 10.18 -8.17 1.38
CA GLU A 31 11.37 -8.52 0.57
C GLU A 31 11.51 -10.02 0.30
N ASP A 32 10.96 -10.88 1.16
CA ASP A 32 11.00 -12.34 1.00
C ASP A 32 10.48 -12.82 -0.36
N ILE A 33 9.51 -12.09 -0.95
CA ILE A 33 8.94 -12.45 -2.24
C ILE A 33 9.69 -11.90 -3.44
N TRP A 34 10.60 -10.93 -3.25
CA TRP A 34 11.32 -10.28 -4.35
C TRP A 34 12.53 -11.08 -4.83
N GLN A 35 13.08 -11.93 -3.98
CA GLN A 35 14.26 -12.73 -4.29
C GLN A 35 13.84 -14.15 -4.71
N ASP A 36 14.58 -14.72 -5.66
CA ASP A 36 14.42 -16.13 -6.02
C ASP A 36 15.08 -17.01 -4.96
N GLY A 37 14.46 -18.13 -4.64
CA GLY A 37 14.85 -18.95 -3.50
C GLY A 37 14.30 -18.39 -2.18
N GLY A 38 15.04 -18.55 -1.09
CA GLY A 38 14.67 -18.02 0.21
C GLY A 38 13.38 -18.59 0.79
N PRO A 39 12.63 -17.77 1.57
CA PRO A 39 11.44 -18.24 2.30
C PRO A 39 10.34 -18.81 1.39
N VAL A 40 10.10 -18.21 0.21
CA VAL A 40 9.05 -18.68 -0.71
C VAL A 40 9.38 -20.07 -1.27
N ALA A 41 10.63 -20.30 -1.67
CA ALA A 41 11.07 -21.60 -2.16
C ALA A 41 10.99 -22.70 -1.07
N GLU A 42 11.18 -22.34 0.20
CA GLU A 42 10.96 -23.27 1.31
C GLU A 42 9.46 -23.53 1.52
N LEU A 43 8.61 -22.50 1.46
CA LEU A 43 7.15 -22.64 1.54
C LEU A 43 6.58 -23.49 0.41
N ALA A 44 7.17 -23.45 -0.79
CA ALA A 44 6.77 -24.31 -1.90
C ALA A 44 6.89 -25.82 -1.61
N LYS A 45 7.71 -26.19 -0.63
CA LYS A 45 7.88 -27.60 -0.19
C LYS A 45 6.86 -28.02 0.87
N GLU A 46 6.12 -27.07 1.42
CA GLU A 46 5.26 -27.29 2.60
C GLU A 46 3.80 -27.63 2.26
N ASN A 47 3.41 -27.69 0.97
CA ASN A 47 2.02 -27.91 0.54
C ASN A 47 1.05 -26.97 1.26
N ILE A 48 1.22 -25.67 1.08
CA ILE A 48 0.35 -24.65 1.64
C ILE A 48 -0.91 -24.47 0.77
N ASP A 49 -2.02 -24.06 1.39
CA ASP A 49 -3.28 -23.76 0.72
C ASP A 49 -3.39 -22.26 0.34
N LEU A 50 -2.58 -21.41 0.97
CA LEU A 50 -2.55 -19.96 0.75
C LEU A 50 -1.16 -19.42 1.08
N LEU A 51 -0.64 -18.54 0.24
CA LEU A 51 0.50 -17.67 0.57
C LEU A 51 -0.01 -16.31 1.01
N LEU A 52 0.28 -15.91 2.24
CA LEU A 52 -0.03 -14.58 2.76
C LEU A 52 1.25 -13.76 2.85
N THR A 53 1.27 -12.56 2.25
CA THR A 53 2.39 -11.65 2.38
C THR A 53 1.96 -10.31 2.96
N MET A 54 2.74 -9.84 3.94
CA MET A 54 2.54 -8.54 4.57
C MET A 54 3.64 -7.58 4.09
N ASN A 55 3.23 -6.48 3.45
CA ASN A 55 4.15 -5.61 2.75
C ASN A 55 4.04 -4.16 3.23
N GLY A 56 5.20 -3.54 3.45
CA GLY A 56 5.39 -2.11 3.51
C GLY A 56 6.10 -1.65 2.24
N SER A 57 5.50 -1.96 1.07
CA SER A 57 6.09 -1.63 -0.23
C SER A 57 5.74 -0.20 -0.60
N PRO A 58 6.73 0.73 -0.66
CA PRO A 58 6.45 2.13 -0.98
C PRO A 58 5.91 2.29 -2.39
N TYR A 59 5.09 3.34 -2.56
CA TYR A 59 4.60 3.79 -3.83
C TYR A 59 5.76 4.18 -4.76
N GLU A 60 5.63 3.78 -5.99
CA GLU A 60 6.48 4.14 -7.11
C GLU A 60 5.62 4.01 -8.37
N GLU A 61 5.72 4.97 -9.28
CA GLU A 61 4.94 4.98 -10.52
C GLU A 61 5.14 3.67 -11.30
N GLY A 62 4.03 3.03 -11.69
CA GLY A 62 4.03 1.75 -12.40
C GLY A 62 4.35 0.50 -11.57
N LYS A 63 4.68 0.63 -10.29
CA LYS A 63 5.07 -0.50 -9.44
C LYS A 63 3.90 -1.46 -9.15
N THR A 64 2.67 -1.00 -9.25
CA THR A 64 1.47 -1.83 -9.04
C THR A 64 1.45 -3.04 -9.98
N ASP A 65 1.78 -2.84 -11.26
CA ASP A 65 1.83 -3.93 -12.23
C ASP A 65 3.01 -4.87 -11.97
N THR A 66 4.17 -4.32 -11.59
CA THR A 66 5.35 -5.11 -11.18
C THR A 66 5.05 -6.00 -9.95
N ARG A 67 4.30 -5.48 -8.96
CA ARG A 67 3.87 -6.25 -7.79
C ARG A 67 2.92 -7.38 -8.18
N LEU A 68 1.98 -7.12 -9.11
CA LEU A 68 1.05 -8.12 -9.60
C LEU A 68 1.78 -9.26 -10.31
N ASP A 69 2.68 -8.94 -11.24
CA ASP A 69 3.50 -9.92 -11.97
C ASP A 69 4.35 -10.77 -11.01
N LEU A 70 4.91 -10.14 -10.00
CA LEU A 70 5.66 -10.84 -8.95
C LEU A 70 4.77 -11.81 -8.17
N ALA A 71 3.60 -11.34 -7.73
CA ALA A 71 2.66 -12.16 -6.96
C ALA A 71 2.16 -13.37 -7.75
N VAL A 72 1.85 -13.18 -9.03
CA VAL A 72 1.48 -14.28 -9.94
C VAL A 72 2.59 -15.33 -10.02
N ARG A 73 3.84 -14.89 -10.17
CA ARG A 73 4.99 -15.80 -10.19
C ARG A 73 5.13 -16.58 -8.87
N ARG A 74 4.94 -15.91 -7.73
CA ARG A 74 5.05 -16.54 -6.41
C ARG A 74 3.89 -17.49 -6.11
N ALA A 75 2.66 -17.13 -6.50
CA ALA A 75 1.50 -18.03 -6.39
C ALA A 75 1.72 -19.32 -7.19
N ALA A 76 2.24 -19.21 -8.41
CA ALA A 76 2.60 -20.38 -9.23
C ALA A 76 3.73 -21.21 -8.61
N GLU A 77 4.75 -20.56 -8.01
CA GLU A 77 5.89 -21.25 -7.37
C GLU A 77 5.45 -22.12 -6.18
N VAL A 78 4.55 -21.60 -5.35
CA VAL A 78 4.02 -22.34 -4.19
C VAL A 78 2.81 -23.21 -4.53
N ASN A 79 2.28 -23.11 -5.74
CA ASN A 79 1.06 -23.78 -6.20
C ASN A 79 -0.14 -23.51 -5.29
N ALA A 80 -0.30 -22.29 -4.82
CA ALA A 80 -1.41 -21.84 -3.98
C ALA A 80 -1.77 -20.37 -4.33
N PRO A 81 -3.04 -19.95 -4.12
CA PRO A 81 -3.41 -18.54 -4.21
C PRO A 81 -2.54 -17.68 -3.29
N MET A 82 -2.38 -16.41 -3.65
CA MET A 82 -1.58 -15.47 -2.86
C MET A 82 -2.38 -14.22 -2.51
N ILE A 83 -2.37 -13.86 -1.23
CA ILE A 83 -2.81 -12.56 -0.74
C ILE A 83 -1.58 -11.66 -0.60
N TYR A 84 -1.58 -10.57 -1.35
CA TYR A 84 -0.63 -9.48 -1.24
C TYR A 84 -1.26 -8.36 -0.43
N LEU A 85 -1.00 -8.31 0.88
CA LEU A 85 -1.43 -7.22 1.73
C LEU A 85 -0.39 -6.10 1.68
N ASN A 86 -0.78 -4.86 1.39
CA ASN A 86 0.12 -3.72 1.37
C ASN A 86 -0.35 -2.62 2.32
N GLN A 87 0.61 -1.99 2.98
CA GLN A 87 0.38 -0.83 3.84
C GLN A 87 -0.17 0.36 3.03
N VAL A 88 -0.95 1.22 3.67
CA VAL A 88 -1.40 2.50 3.13
C VAL A 88 -1.04 3.65 4.06
N GLY A 89 -0.70 4.80 3.51
CA GLY A 89 -0.42 6.03 4.26
C GLY A 89 0.93 6.64 3.94
N GLY A 90 1.18 7.85 4.43
CA GLY A 90 2.45 8.55 4.35
C GLY A 90 3.29 8.34 5.61
N GLN A 91 4.60 8.16 5.46
CA GLN A 91 5.55 8.08 6.56
C GLN A 91 6.89 8.67 6.14
N ASP A 92 7.29 9.75 6.81
CA ASP A 92 8.48 10.53 6.49
C ASP A 92 8.48 10.97 5.00
N ASP A 93 9.39 10.49 4.20
CA ASP A 93 9.50 10.75 2.75
C ASP A 93 8.91 9.63 1.88
N LEU A 94 8.21 8.67 2.49
CA LEU A 94 7.58 7.54 1.80
C LEU A 94 6.07 7.65 1.80
N VAL A 95 5.44 7.21 0.72
CA VAL A 95 4.01 6.98 0.62
C VAL A 95 3.77 5.50 0.32
N PHE A 96 2.79 4.93 0.98
CA PHE A 96 2.34 3.56 0.76
C PHE A 96 0.94 3.63 0.17
N ASP A 97 0.75 2.99 -0.95
CA ASP A 97 -0.43 3.14 -1.81
C ASP A 97 -1.55 2.13 -1.49
N GLY A 98 -1.34 1.20 -0.57
CA GLY A 98 -2.33 0.15 -0.31
C GLY A 98 -2.53 -0.73 -1.52
N GLY A 99 -3.76 -0.78 -2.05
CA GLY A 99 -4.09 -1.55 -3.24
C GLY A 99 -3.82 -3.05 -3.06
N SER A 100 -4.04 -3.57 -1.86
CA SER A 100 -3.91 -5.00 -1.55
C SER A 100 -4.72 -5.86 -2.51
N PHE A 101 -4.26 -7.04 -2.83
CA PHE A 101 -4.93 -7.88 -3.83
C PHE A 101 -4.73 -9.39 -3.57
N VAL A 102 -5.54 -10.19 -4.25
CA VAL A 102 -5.47 -11.65 -4.26
C VAL A 102 -5.31 -12.13 -5.68
N VAL A 103 -4.39 -13.07 -5.89
CA VAL A 103 -4.20 -13.76 -7.17
C VAL A 103 -4.32 -15.27 -7.02
N ASP A 104 -4.83 -15.92 -8.04
CA ASP A 104 -4.87 -17.37 -8.14
C ASP A 104 -3.56 -17.94 -8.73
N THR A 105 -3.38 -19.23 -8.64
CA THR A 105 -2.22 -19.99 -9.18
C THR A 105 -2.04 -19.84 -10.69
N ASN A 106 -3.13 -19.59 -11.43
CA ASN A 106 -3.14 -19.38 -12.89
C ASN A 106 -2.90 -17.92 -13.30
N GLY A 107 -2.65 -17.01 -12.35
CA GLY A 107 -2.43 -15.60 -12.60
C GLY A 107 -3.70 -14.75 -12.67
N THR A 108 -4.86 -15.31 -12.36
CA THR A 108 -6.11 -14.55 -12.30
C THR A 108 -6.11 -13.63 -11.08
N LEU A 109 -6.36 -12.34 -11.29
CA LEU A 109 -6.65 -11.40 -10.22
C LEU A 109 -8.04 -11.69 -9.67
N LEU A 110 -8.12 -12.08 -8.39
CA LEU A 110 -9.37 -12.46 -7.74
C LEU A 110 -10.01 -11.30 -7.00
N GLU A 111 -9.21 -10.45 -6.37
CA GLU A 111 -9.66 -9.31 -5.60
C GLU A 111 -8.62 -8.20 -5.63
N ARG A 112 -9.05 -6.95 -5.52
CA ARG A 112 -8.19 -5.79 -5.29
C ARG A 112 -8.91 -4.74 -4.48
N SER A 113 -8.30 -4.34 -3.36
CA SER A 113 -8.71 -3.21 -2.55
C SER A 113 -8.44 -1.87 -3.23
N PRO A 114 -9.13 -0.78 -2.85
CA PRO A 114 -8.81 0.56 -3.31
C PRO A 114 -7.37 0.98 -2.99
N MET A 115 -6.82 1.89 -3.79
CA MET A 115 -5.53 2.51 -3.52
C MET A 115 -5.70 3.78 -2.68
N PHE A 116 -4.65 4.16 -1.94
CA PHE A 116 -4.51 5.40 -1.17
C PHE A 116 -5.55 5.63 -0.06
N MET A 117 -6.25 4.59 0.35
CA MET A 117 -7.21 4.66 1.44
C MET A 117 -7.23 3.35 2.24
N GLU A 118 -7.55 3.47 3.53
CA GLU A 118 -7.77 2.30 4.38
C GLU A 118 -9.00 1.51 3.90
N ASP A 119 -8.87 0.20 3.83
CA ASP A 119 -9.93 -0.70 3.43
C ASP A 119 -9.91 -2.00 4.24
N LEU A 120 -11.08 -2.59 4.44
CA LEU A 120 -11.25 -3.91 5.03
C LEU A 120 -12.00 -4.81 4.05
N SER A 121 -11.24 -5.60 3.32
CA SER A 121 -11.76 -6.59 2.38
C SER A 121 -11.84 -7.97 3.01
N PHE A 122 -12.75 -8.81 2.50
CA PHE A 122 -12.94 -10.19 2.92
C PHE A 122 -12.76 -11.11 1.73
N PHE A 123 -11.87 -12.09 1.86
CA PHE A 123 -11.63 -13.10 0.86
C PHE A 123 -11.96 -14.48 1.44
N ASP A 124 -12.88 -15.19 0.80
CA ASP A 124 -13.28 -16.54 1.17
C ASP A 124 -12.40 -17.56 0.44
N LEU A 125 -11.48 -18.20 1.17
CA LEU A 125 -10.65 -19.29 0.65
C LEU A 125 -11.42 -20.61 0.68
N ASP A 126 -11.62 -21.21 -0.47
CA ASP A 126 -12.17 -22.57 -0.58
C ASP A 126 -11.07 -23.55 -1.00
N THR A 127 -10.58 -24.34 -0.04
CA THR A 127 -9.51 -25.32 -0.27
C THR A 127 -9.98 -26.58 -1.04
N SER A 128 -11.27 -26.70 -1.33
CA SER A 128 -11.84 -27.81 -2.08
C SER A 128 -11.94 -27.59 -3.59
N VAL A 129 -11.66 -26.38 -4.06
CA VAL A 129 -11.74 -26.01 -5.48
C VAL A 129 -10.38 -25.69 -6.05
N GLU A 130 -10.19 -26.01 -7.33
CA GLU A 130 -8.96 -25.68 -8.06
C GLU A 130 -8.83 -24.15 -8.33
N HIS A 131 -9.97 -23.49 -8.58
CA HIS A 131 -10.00 -22.04 -8.85
C HIS A 131 -10.94 -21.32 -7.90
N GLN A 132 -10.43 -20.25 -7.33
CA GLN A 132 -11.18 -19.40 -6.40
C GLN A 132 -12.18 -18.50 -7.15
N LYS A 133 -13.20 -18.04 -6.44
CA LYS A 133 -14.16 -17.09 -6.99
C LYS A 133 -13.56 -15.70 -7.10
N VAL A 134 -13.86 -15.00 -8.19
CA VAL A 134 -13.52 -13.59 -8.35
C VAL A 134 -14.45 -12.75 -7.46
N GLY A 135 -13.86 -11.94 -6.60
CA GLY A 135 -14.51 -10.99 -5.73
C GLY A 135 -14.56 -9.57 -6.31
N MET A 136 -14.42 -8.57 -5.46
CA MET A 136 -14.41 -7.17 -5.88
C MET A 136 -13.02 -6.75 -6.37
N ILE A 137 -12.96 -6.15 -7.55
CA ILE A 137 -11.74 -5.59 -8.11
C ILE A 137 -11.92 -4.07 -8.21
N ALA A 138 -11.32 -3.31 -7.28
CA ALA A 138 -11.31 -1.86 -7.34
C ALA A 138 -10.56 -1.38 -8.60
N ALA A 139 -11.06 -0.34 -9.24
CA ALA A 139 -10.38 0.29 -10.37
C ALA A 139 -9.06 0.92 -9.94
N LYS A 140 -8.05 0.88 -10.80
CA LYS A 140 -6.83 1.69 -10.59
C LYS A 140 -7.16 3.14 -11.00
N PRO A 141 -6.63 4.15 -10.27
CA PRO A 141 -6.64 5.53 -10.74
C PRO A 141 -5.92 5.65 -12.08
N ASP A 142 -6.17 6.72 -12.83
CA ASP A 142 -5.29 7.02 -13.96
C ASP A 142 -3.90 7.50 -13.45
N PRO A 143 -2.85 7.47 -14.29
CA PRO A 143 -1.49 7.77 -13.83
C PRO A 143 -1.31 9.16 -13.18
N ASP A 144 -1.98 10.18 -13.72
CA ASP A 144 -1.87 11.54 -13.17
C ASP A 144 -2.63 11.65 -11.83
N GLU A 145 -3.79 11.04 -11.72
CA GLU A 145 -4.57 10.92 -10.48
C GLU A 145 -3.80 10.14 -9.41
N GLU A 146 -3.11 9.07 -9.81
CA GLU A 146 -2.30 8.24 -8.92
C GLU A 146 -1.18 9.06 -8.27
N VAL A 147 -0.40 9.80 -9.07
CA VAL A 147 0.68 10.66 -8.58
C VAL A 147 0.14 11.79 -7.70
N TYR A 148 -0.93 12.45 -8.14
CA TYR A 148 -1.56 13.52 -7.38
C TYR A 148 -2.05 13.02 -6.01
N THR A 149 -2.76 11.90 -5.99
CA THR A 149 -3.30 11.30 -4.76
C THR A 149 -2.19 10.87 -3.81
N ALA A 150 -1.09 10.33 -4.33
CA ALA A 150 0.08 10.00 -3.53
C ALA A 150 0.66 11.24 -2.84
N CYS A 151 0.78 12.36 -3.56
CA CYS A 151 1.26 13.63 -2.99
C CYS A 151 0.32 14.16 -1.89
N VAL A 152 -0.98 14.13 -2.13
CA VAL A 152 -2.00 14.57 -1.17
C VAL A 152 -1.97 13.71 0.10
N LEU A 153 -1.89 12.37 -0.05
CA LEU A 153 -1.82 11.44 1.08
C LEU A 153 -0.53 11.66 1.90
N GLY A 154 0.62 11.80 1.22
CA GLY A 154 1.90 12.06 1.87
C GLY A 154 1.87 13.34 2.69
N LEU A 155 1.36 14.44 2.13
CA LEU A 155 1.23 15.71 2.84
C LEU A 155 0.29 15.59 4.04
N LYS A 156 -0.90 15.01 3.85
CA LYS A 156 -1.91 14.82 4.88
C LYS A 156 -1.34 14.07 6.08
N ASP A 157 -0.71 12.93 5.84
CA ASP A 157 -0.20 12.07 6.90
C ASP A 157 1.02 12.65 7.57
N TYR A 158 1.92 13.31 6.82
CA TYR A 158 3.06 14.01 7.39
C TYR A 158 2.61 15.09 8.38
N MET A 159 1.63 15.89 8.00
CA MET A 159 1.07 16.93 8.84
C MET A 159 0.38 16.35 10.09
N ALA A 160 -0.44 15.31 9.90
CA ALA A 160 -1.19 14.68 10.98
C ALA A 160 -0.26 14.01 12.00
N LYS A 161 0.72 13.22 11.55
CA LYS A 161 1.66 12.50 12.40
C LYS A 161 2.61 13.42 13.17
N ASN A 162 2.96 14.57 12.60
CA ASN A 162 3.78 15.58 13.25
C ASN A 162 2.97 16.64 14.04
N HIS A 163 1.63 16.48 14.10
CA HIS A 163 0.73 17.39 14.81
C HIS A 163 0.81 18.86 14.32
N PHE A 164 1.18 19.06 13.04
CA PHE A 164 1.16 20.38 12.44
C PHE A 164 -0.27 20.85 12.18
N LYS A 165 -0.56 22.08 12.57
CA LYS A 165 -1.92 22.64 12.50
C LYS A 165 -2.22 23.39 11.19
N GLY A 166 -1.25 23.52 10.32
CA GLY A 166 -1.42 24.20 9.05
C GLY A 166 -0.15 24.24 8.22
N VAL A 167 -0.29 24.66 6.99
CA VAL A 167 0.79 24.88 6.04
C VAL A 167 0.85 26.35 5.66
N CYS A 168 2.04 26.87 5.43
CA CYS A 168 2.26 28.21 4.92
C CYS A 168 2.89 28.12 3.53
N LEU A 169 2.29 28.76 2.58
CA LEU A 169 2.65 28.67 1.16
C LEU A 169 2.78 30.07 0.56
N GLY A 170 3.84 30.29 -0.21
CA GLY A 170 3.99 31.47 -1.07
C GLY A 170 3.28 31.28 -2.40
N LEU A 171 2.17 31.96 -2.63
CA LEU A 171 1.45 31.88 -3.90
C LEU A 171 2.03 32.92 -4.89
N SER A 172 2.86 32.44 -5.82
CA SER A 172 3.56 33.30 -6.79
C SER A 172 2.70 33.69 -8.01
N GLY A 173 1.54 33.03 -8.18
CA GLY A 173 0.72 33.16 -9.40
C GLY A 173 1.12 32.18 -10.51
N GLY A 174 2.16 31.39 -10.32
CA GLY A 174 2.55 30.29 -11.23
C GLY A 174 1.79 29.01 -10.97
N ILE A 175 1.80 28.12 -11.96
CA ILE A 175 1.08 26.83 -11.91
C ILE A 175 1.56 25.94 -10.75
N ASP A 176 2.86 25.89 -10.47
CA ASP A 176 3.43 25.05 -9.42
C ASP A 176 2.87 25.41 -8.05
N SER A 177 2.87 26.71 -7.71
CA SER A 177 2.33 27.18 -6.44
C SER A 177 0.81 27.00 -6.34
N ALA A 178 0.10 27.10 -7.47
CA ALA A 178 -1.33 26.83 -7.53
C ALA A 178 -1.64 25.35 -7.30
N LEU A 179 -0.86 24.46 -7.90
CA LEU A 179 -0.98 23.00 -7.71
C LEU A 179 -0.72 22.60 -6.25
N VAL A 180 0.35 23.14 -5.65
CA VAL A 180 0.65 22.88 -4.23
C VAL A 180 -0.46 23.40 -3.31
N ALA A 181 -1.09 24.55 -3.64
CA ALA A 181 -2.25 25.05 -2.90
C ALA A 181 -3.45 24.13 -3.02
N ALA A 182 -3.72 23.56 -4.20
CA ALA A 182 -4.78 22.59 -4.42
C ALA A 182 -4.54 21.31 -3.62
N MET A 183 -3.33 20.74 -3.70
CA MET A 183 -2.95 19.54 -2.92
C MET A 183 -3.11 19.76 -1.41
N ALA A 184 -2.73 20.94 -0.92
CA ALA A 184 -2.90 21.27 0.50
C ALA A 184 -4.38 21.40 0.90
N ALA A 185 -5.22 21.93 0.02
CA ALA A 185 -6.67 22.01 0.25
C ALA A 185 -7.29 20.58 0.27
N ASP A 186 -6.92 19.72 -0.67
CA ASP A 186 -7.41 18.35 -0.76
C ASP A 186 -6.88 17.47 0.39
N ALA A 187 -5.70 17.80 0.93
CA ALA A 187 -5.19 17.20 2.17
C ALA A 187 -5.98 17.64 3.43
N GLY A 188 -6.98 18.50 3.29
CA GLY A 188 -7.86 18.94 4.36
C GLY A 188 -7.48 20.28 5.01
N PHE A 189 -6.57 21.06 4.41
CA PHE A 189 -6.18 22.37 4.93
C PHE A 189 -7.03 23.48 4.30
N VAL A 190 -7.80 24.18 5.14
CA VAL A 190 -8.65 25.29 4.68
C VAL A 190 -7.82 26.56 4.47
N PRO A 191 -7.96 27.25 3.33
CA PRO A 191 -7.29 28.51 3.11
C PRO A 191 -7.70 29.56 4.16
N CYS A 192 -6.72 30.11 4.87
CA CYS A 192 -6.91 31.26 5.72
C CYS A 192 -6.25 32.45 5.02
N ALA A 193 -7.04 33.34 4.43
CA ALA A 193 -6.54 34.54 3.75
C ALA A 193 -6.19 35.60 4.79
N GLU A 194 -4.90 35.71 5.11
CA GLU A 194 -4.37 36.93 5.66
C GLU A 194 -3.89 37.82 4.51
N ALA A 195 -4.23 39.11 4.56
CA ALA A 195 -3.92 40.08 3.50
C ALA A 195 -2.40 40.14 3.24
N GLY A 196 -1.99 39.66 2.07
CA GLY A 196 -0.60 39.67 1.61
C GLY A 196 -0.27 38.41 0.78
N ILE A 197 0.93 38.34 0.27
CA ILE A 197 1.48 37.30 -0.65
C ILE A 197 1.53 35.90 -0.01
N ARG A 198 1.02 35.72 1.22
CA ARG A 198 1.00 34.43 1.96
C ARG A 198 -0.40 33.90 2.12
N MET A 199 -0.64 32.71 1.61
CA MET A 199 -1.81 31.93 1.93
C MET A 199 -1.43 30.96 3.05
N THR A 200 -2.12 31.04 4.20
CA THR A 200 -1.99 30.04 5.26
C THR A 200 -3.17 29.09 5.17
N LEU A 201 -2.90 27.81 5.00
CA LEU A 201 -3.91 26.75 5.02
C LEU A 201 -3.89 26.13 6.41
N ARG A 202 -5.06 26.10 7.08
CA ARG A 202 -5.19 25.49 8.42
C ARG A 202 -6.11 24.28 8.35
N TYR A 203 -5.80 23.28 9.15
CA TYR A 203 -6.72 22.18 9.37
C TYR A 203 -7.99 22.72 10.06
N PRO A 204 -9.21 22.30 9.67
CA PRO A 204 -10.40 22.73 10.37
C PRO A 204 -10.28 22.30 11.82
N CYS A 205 -9.97 23.25 12.70
CA CYS A 205 -10.00 23.00 14.14
C CYS A 205 -11.46 22.87 14.56
N PRO A 206 -11.87 21.84 15.33
CA PRO A 206 -13.12 21.88 16.04
C PRO A 206 -13.13 23.16 16.88
N LEU A 207 -14.27 23.87 16.91
CA LEU A 207 -14.47 25.25 17.41
C LEU A 207 -14.15 25.49 18.91
N ASP A 208 -13.36 24.67 19.59
CA ASP A 208 -13.23 24.67 21.06
C ASP A 208 -11.80 24.91 21.59
N TRP A 209 -10.92 25.55 20.84
CA TRP A 209 -9.58 25.91 21.33
C TRP A 209 -9.26 27.41 21.08
N TRP A 210 -9.87 28.28 21.88
CA TRP A 210 -9.40 29.65 22.23
C TRP A 210 -9.41 29.82 23.73
#